data_1475599ba9471a8f0855cce7bb4e6aa0
#
_entry.id   1475599ba9471a8f0855cce7bb4e6aa0
#
_cell.length_a   1.000
_cell.length_b   1.000
_cell.length_c   1.000
_cell.angle_alpha   90.00
_cell.angle_beta   90.00
_cell.angle_gamma   90.00
#
_symmetry.space_group_name_H-M   'P 1'
#
loop_
_entity.id
_entity.type
_entity.pdbx_description
1 polymer ?
#
loop_
_entity_poly.entity_id
_entity_poly.type
_entity_poly.pdbx_seq_one_letter_code
_entity_poly.pdbx_strand_id
1 'polypeptide(L)'
;MRHDFNDYVAFMAVAQECSFSRAAVRLGISASTLSHTIRRLEERVGMPLLMRTTRRVAVTEAGKQLLLTLEPGLARIEAGVTALQRLRHTPAGLVRLTVSDHMIHECLWPRLSPLLKKYSDIKVEMSQQNGFVDIVEGNFDAGVRIGDDILKDMVAVRIAPDIRFVVIGSSTYLAERGLPLHPSQLEKHDCINIRLSPTGPLYGWEFVRQGEIVKKVDGQLTFSSIYPMLQAVKDGYGLAYLPESSALAGIEAGHYCRVLEDWSEAFPADMIIPITVSYTHLRAHET
;
A
#
# COMPACT_ATOMS: atom_id res chain seq x y z
N MET A 1 -28.59 32.72 2.00
CA MET A 1 -27.17 32.84 1.60
C MET A 1 -26.88 31.72 0.59
N ARG A 2 -26.48 32.02 -0.64
CA ARG A 2 -26.01 30.99 -1.58
C ARG A 2 -24.59 30.57 -1.16
N HIS A 3 -24.45 29.40 -0.59
CA HIS A 3 -23.15 28.81 -0.35
C HIS A 3 -22.62 28.29 -1.70
N ASP A 4 -21.49 28.82 -2.15
CA ASP A 4 -20.80 28.28 -3.32
C ASP A 4 -20.02 27.05 -2.87
N PHE A 5 -20.43 25.88 -3.32
CA PHE A 5 -19.83 24.61 -2.95
C PHE A 5 -18.35 24.53 -3.36
N ASN A 6 -17.98 25.21 -4.45
CA ASN A 6 -16.61 25.26 -4.92
C ASN A 6 -15.64 25.91 -3.90
N ASP A 7 -16.14 26.84 -3.06
CA ASP A 7 -15.33 27.46 -2.02
C ASP A 7 -14.91 26.44 -0.94
N TYR A 8 -15.79 25.48 -0.61
CA TYR A 8 -15.50 24.41 0.34
C TYR A 8 -14.53 23.38 -0.25
N VAL A 9 -14.70 23.02 -1.54
CA VAL A 9 -13.77 22.15 -2.25
C VAL A 9 -12.37 22.79 -2.31
N ALA A 10 -12.30 24.09 -2.57
CA ALA A 10 -11.04 24.85 -2.56
C ALA A 10 -10.37 24.82 -1.18
N PHE A 11 -11.15 25.00 -0.10
CA PHE A 11 -10.64 24.93 1.26
C PHE A 11 -10.09 23.55 1.59
N MET A 12 -10.83 22.47 1.29
CA MET A 12 -10.40 21.10 1.51
C MET A 12 -9.09 20.79 0.77
N ALA A 13 -8.98 21.20 -0.49
CA ALA A 13 -7.75 21.01 -1.26
C ALA A 13 -6.53 21.69 -0.62
N VAL A 14 -6.68 22.92 -0.11
CA VAL A 14 -5.58 23.63 0.59
C VAL A 14 -5.25 22.96 1.91
N ALA A 15 -6.25 22.48 2.65
CA ALA A 15 -6.07 21.80 3.92
C ALA A 15 -5.28 20.48 3.75
N GLN A 16 -5.64 19.66 2.75
CA GLN A 16 -4.97 18.41 2.43
C GLN A 16 -3.54 18.61 1.92
N GLU A 17 -3.35 19.59 1.00
CA GLU A 17 -2.03 19.84 0.42
C GLU A 17 -1.10 20.64 1.34
N CYS A 18 -1.60 21.27 2.40
CA CYS A 18 -0.86 22.20 3.24
C CYS A 18 -0.07 23.26 2.42
N SER A 19 -0.55 23.55 1.21
CA SER A 19 0.13 24.41 0.22
C SER A 19 -0.85 24.99 -0.80
N PHE A 20 -0.91 26.32 -0.91
CA PHE A 20 -1.72 26.98 -1.94
C PHE A 20 -1.27 26.64 -3.36
N SER A 21 0.04 26.53 -3.60
CA SER A 21 0.56 26.23 -4.94
C SER A 21 0.20 24.82 -5.39
N ARG A 22 0.37 23.80 -4.52
CA ARG A 22 0.00 22.43 -4.84
C ARG A 22 -1.51 22.28 -5.02
N ALA A 23 -2.30 22.84 -4.12
CA ALA A 23 -3.75 22.84 -4.22
C ALA A 23 -4.26 23.52 -5.50
N ALA A 24 -3.64 24.63 -5.90
CA ALA A 24 -3.97 25.33 -7.14
C ALA A 24 -3.70 24.48 -8.39
N VAL A 25 -2.55 23.79 -8.44
CA VAL A 25 -2.23 22.82 -9.50
C VAL A 25 -3.27 21.70 -9.55
N ARG A 26 -3.60 21.11 -8.39
CA ARG A 26 -4.61 20.05 -8.29
C ARG A 26 -5.99 20.46 -8.79
N LEU A 27 -6.37 21.73 -8.51
CA LEU A 27 -7.68 22.28 -8.90
C LEU A 27 -7.69 22.89 -10.32
N GLY A 28 -6.54 22.96 -11.00
CA GLY A 28 -6.44 23.57 -12.33
C GLY A 28 -6.69 25.07 -12.35
N ILE A 29 -6.41 25.80 -11.25
CA ILE A 29 -6.60 27.26 -11.11
C ILE A 29 -5.31 27.95 -10.68
N SER A 30 -5.28 29.29 -10.75
CA SER A 30 -4.14 30.05 -10.26
C SER A 30 -4.12 30.11 -8.72
N ALA A 31 -2.91 30.19 -8.12
CA ALA A 31 -2.76 30.35 -6.68
C ALA A 31 -3.38 31.66 -6.16
N SER A 32 -3.40 32.73 -6.97
CA SER A 32 -4.08 33.97 -6.65
C SER A 32 -5.61 33.80 -6.59
N THR A 33 -6.20 33.14 -7.56
CA THR A 33 -7.64 32.81 -7.58
C THR A 33 -8.00 31.98 -6.35
N LEU A 34 -7.22 30.92 -6.05
CA LEU A 34 -7.44 30.06 -4.90
C LEU A 34 -7.35 30.84 -3.59
N SER A 35 -6.35 31.75 -3.45
CA SER A 35 -6.20 32.61 -2.27
C SER A 35 -7.39 33.54 -2.08
N HIS A 36 -7.92 34.09 -3.17
CA HIS A 36 -9.11 34.96 -3.13
C HIS A 36 -10.36 34.14 -2.72
N THR A 37 -10.53 32.92 -3.27
CA THR A 37 -11.63 32.02 -2.92
C THR A 37 -11.64 31.69 -1.44
N ILE A 38 -10.48 31.34 -0.87
CA ILE A 38 -10.37 31.04 0.57
C ILE A 38 -10.68 32.27 1.42
N ARG A 39 -10.16 33.45 1.07
CA ARG A 39 -10.46 34.68 1.80
C ARG A 39 -11.97 34.98 1.82
N ARG A 40 -12.64 34.87 0.67
CA ARG A 40 -14.09 35.03 0.55
C ARG A 40 -14.86 34.05 1.42
N LEU A 41 -14.39 32.77 1.52
CA LEU A 41 -14.96 31.78 2.39
C LEU A 41 -14.80 32.17 3.87
N GLU A 42 -13.60 32.57 4.29
CA GLU A 42 -13.29 32.96 5.67
C GLU A 42 -14.10 34.21 6.08
N GLU A 43 -14.22 35.20 5.20
CA GLU A 43 -15.06 36.38 5.41
C GLU A 43 -16.55 35.99 5.59
N ARG A 44 -17.04 35.06 4.83
CA ARG A 44 -18.42 34.57 4.90
C ARG A 44 -18.70 33.73 6.16
N VAL A 45 -17.74 32.96 6.59
CA VAL A 45 -17.81 32.15 7.83
C VAL A 45 -17.56 33.02 9.06
N GLY A 46 -16.92 34.17 8.90
CA GLY A 46 -16.57 35.12 9.96
C GLY A 46 -15.37 34.67 10.82
N MET A 47 -14.62 33.67 10.39
CA MET A 47 -13.47 33.13 11.10
C MET A 47 -12.36 32.69 10.14
N PRO A 48 -11.07 32.80 10.52
CA PRO A 48 -9.98 32.23 9.76
C PRO A 48 -10.04 30.69 9.85
N LEU A 49 -10.02 30.02 8.70
CA LEU A 49 -10.00 28.56 8.58
C LEU A 49 -8.58 28.02 8.40
N LEU A 50 -7.67 28.86 7.89
CA LEU A 50 -6.27 28.55 7.65
C LEU A 50 -5.36 29.55 8.37
N MET A 51 -4.31 29.06 9.00
CA MET A 51 -3.17 29.85 9.47
C MET A 51 -2.11 29.88 8.38
N ARG A 52 -1.67 31.10 8.01
CA ARG A 52 -0.64 31.30 7.00
C ARG A 52 0.62 31.84 7.68
N THR A 53 1.72 31.15 7.53
CA THR A 53 3.05 31.68 7.80
C THR A 53 3.82 31.76 6.49
N THR A 54 4.93 32.47 6.45
CA THR A 54 5.78 32.61 5.26
C THR A 54 6.33 31.26 4.76
N ARG A 55 6.24 30.19 5.58
CA ARG A 55 6.81 28.87 5.27
C ARG A 55 5.80 27.72 5.31
N ARG A 56 4.62 27.89 5.93
CA ARG A 56 3.65 26.80 6.12
C ARG A 56 2.22 27.31 6.12
N VAL A 57 1.33 26.46 5.62
CA VAL A 57 -0.13 26.59 5.75
C VAL A 57 -0.59 25.49 6.72
N ALA A 58 -1.36 25.87 7.73
CA ALA A 58 -1.96 24.93 8.68
C ALA A 58 -3.44 25.23 8.86
N VAL A 59 -4.22 24.23 9.21
CA VAL A 59 -5.67 24.36 9.47
C VAL A 59 -5.88 24.88 10.88
N THR A 60 -6.77 25.86 11.06
CA THR A 60 -7.19 26.36 12.38
C THR A 60 -8.13 25.37 13.06
N GLU A 61 -8.45 25.57 14.33
CA GLU A 61 -9.46 24.73 15.01
C GLU A 61 -10.84 24.85 14.35
N ALA A 62 -11.23 26.08 13.93
CA ALA A 62 -12.45 26.29 13.16
C ALA A 62 -12.41 25.54 11.81
N GLY A 63 -11.26 25.53 11.14
CA GLY A 63 -11.04 24.80 9.91
C GLY A 63 -11.18 23.29 10.11
N LYS A 64 -10.64 22.72 11.19
CA LYS A 64 -10.78 21.28 11.52
C LYS A 64 -12.25 20.90 11.76
N GLN A 65 -12.98 21.71 12.50
CA GLN A 65 -14.41 21.48 12.73
C GLN A 65 -15.21 21.48 11.43
N LEU A 66 -14.85 22.37 10.52
CA LEU A 66 -15.49 22.43 9.20
C LEU A 66 -15.14 21.19 8.35
N LEU A 67 -13.88 20.73 8.37
CA LEU A 67 -13.46 19.50 7.66
C LEU A 67 -14.18 18.25 8.14
N LEU A 68 -14.39 18.09 9.45
CA LEU A 68 -15.15 16.96 10.02
C LEU A 68 -16.58 16.84 9.44
N THR A 69 -17.14 17.93 8.94
CA THR A 69 -18.47 17.94 8.30
C THR A 69 -18.36 17.83 6.78
N LEU A 70 -17.37 18.49 6.16
CA LEU A 70 -17.22 18.54 4.72
C LEU A 70 -16.77 17.20 4.13
N GLU A 71 -15.80 16.54 4.75
CA GLU A 71 -15.25 15.27 4.24
C GLU A 71 -16.33 14.18 4.13
N PRO A 72 -17.09 13.85 5.19
CA PRO A 72 -18.14 12.87 5.04
C PRO A 72 -19.30 13.34 4.16
N GLY A 73 -19.55 14.65 4.08
CA GLY A 73 -20.56 15.22 3.17
C GLY A 73 -20.21 15.01 1.70
N LEU A 74 -18.95 15.30 1.33
CA LEU A 74 -18.44 15.07 -0.02
C LEU A 74 -18.45 13.58 -0.38
N ALA A 75 -17.95 12.74 0.51
CA ALA A 75 -17.95 11.29 0.32
C ALA A 75 -19.36 10.75 0.06
N ARG A 76 -20.37 11.27 0.74
CA ARG A 76 -21.78 10.90 0.49
C ARG A 76 -22.28 11.35 -0.88
N ILE A 77 -21.90 12.54 -1.33
CA ILE A 77 -22.27 13.03 -2.67
C ILE A 77 -21.61 12.18 -3.75
N GLU A 78 -20.32 11.89 -3.61
CA GLU A 78 -19.56 11.02 -4.52
C GLU A 78 -20.13 9.60 -4.55
N ALA A 79 -20.48 9.03 -3.39
CA ALA A 79 -21.16 7.74 -3.31
C ALA A 79 -22.52 7.75 -4.02
N GLY A 80 -23.28 8.85 -3.91
CA GLY A 80 -24.55 9.03 -4.64
C GLY A 80 -24.36 9.07 -6.16
N VAL A 81 -23.37 9.81 -6.62
CA VAL A 81 -22.99 9.86 -8.05
C VAL A 81 -22.55 8.48 -8.55
N THR A 82 -21.73 7.78 -7.76
CA THR A 82 -21.30 6.41 -8.06
C THR A 82 -22.47 5.43 -8.11
N ALA A 83 -23.44 5.57 -7.19
CA ALA A 83 -24.66 4.76 -7.21
C ALA A 83 -25.48 4.99 -8.49
N LEU A 84 -25.58 6.24 -8.95
CA LEU A 84 -26.22 6.56 -10.24
C LEU A 84 -25.45 5.99 -11.44
N GLN A 85 -24.11 5.96 -11.38
CA GLN A 85 -23.27 5.35 -12.40
C GLN A 85 -23.43 3.81 -12.44
N ARG A 86 -23.67 3.17 -11.28
CA ARG A 86 -24.01 1.73 -11.20
C ARG A 86 -25.32 1.37 -11.92
N LEU A 87 -26.24 2.33 -12.07
CA LEU A 87 -27.43 2.15 -12.90
C LEU A 87 -27.12 2.10 -14.42
N ARG A 88 -25.95 2.57 -14.83
CA ARG A 88 -25.39 2.32 -16.15
C ARG A 88 -24.65 1.00 -16.09
N HIS A 89 -25.19 -0.11 -16.41
CA HIS A 89 -24.67 -1.50 -16.40
C HIS A 89 -23.16 -1.74 -16.70
N THR A 90 -22.32 -0.71 -16.71
CA THR A 90 -20.87 -0.76 -16.96
C THR A 90 -20.11 -0.20 -15.75
N PRO A 91 -19.25 -1.03 -15.11
CA PRO A 91 -18.38 -0.55 -14.04
C PRO A 91 -17.44 0.57 -14.53
N ALA A 92 -17.36 1.66 -13.78
CA ALA A 92 -16.51 2.82 -14.09
C ALA A 92 -16.04 3.48 -12.78
N GLY A 93 -14.95 4.22 -12.85
CA GLY A 93 -14.42 4.99 -11.72
C GLY A 93 -12.95 4.73 -11.44
N LEU A 94 -12.40 5.40 -10.43
CA LEU A 94 -11.02 5.27 -9.97
C LEU A 94 -10.98 4.40 -8.71
N VAL A 95 -10.11 3.40 -8.71
CA VAL A 95 -9.78 2.57 -7.54
C VAL A 95 -8.33 2.82 -7.19
N ARG A 96 -8.07 3.20 -5.94
CA ARG A 96 -6.73 3.46 -5.40
C ARG A 96 -6.31 2.35 -4.45
N LEU A 97 -5.22 1.67 -4.79
CA LEU A 97 -4.69 0.55 -4.03
C LEU A 97 -3.29 0.87 -3.50
N THR A 98 -3.03 0.50 -2.25
CA THR A 98 -1.66 0.39 -1.75
C THR A 98 -1.26 -1.08 -1.73
N VAL A 99 -0.14 -1.42 -2.37
CA VAL A 99 0.20 -2.82 -2.69
C VAL A 99 1.70 -3.05 -2.48
N SER A 100 2.09 -4.22 -1.99
CA SER A 100 3.50 -4.63 -2.03
C SER A 100 3.91 -5.01 -3.46
N ASP A 101 5.19 -4.83 -3.80
CA ASP A 101 5.72 -5.10 -5.14
C ASP A 101 5.43 -6.54 -5.61
N HIS A 102 5.66 -7.52 -4.75
CA HIS A 102 5.35 -8.93 -5.02
C HIS A 102 3.86 -9.14 -5.38
N MET A 103 2.96 -8.56 -4.57
CA MET A 103 1.51 -8.74 -4.77
C MET A 103 1.01 -8.09 -6.06
N ILE A 104 1.65 -7.02 -6.53
CA ILE A 104 1.33 -6.44 -7.84
C ILE A 104 1.59 -7.47 -8.94
N HIS A 105 2.78 -8.06 -8.97
CA HIS A 105 3.22 -8.92 -10.06
C HIS A 105 2.55 -10.29 -10.05
N GLU A 106 2.50 -10.93 -8.89
CA GLU A 106 2.08 -12.32 -8.78
C GLU A 106 0.57 -12.49 -8.57
N CYS A 107 -0.07 -11.51 -7.94
CA CYS A 107 -1.48 -11.63 -7.55
C CYS A 107 -2.41 -10.72 -8.34
N LEU A 108 -2.15 -9.41 -8.32
CA LEU A 108 -3.10 -8.43 -8.85
C LEU A 108 -3.04 -8.29 -10.36
N TRP A 109 -1.86 -8.08 -10.93
CA TRP A 109 -1.73 -7.77 -12.36
C TRP A 109 -2.28 -8.86 -13.28
N PRO A 110 -2.03 -10.16 -13.05
CA PRO A 110 -2.60 -11.22 -13.87
C PRO A 110 -4.13 -11.22 -13.90
N ARG A 111 -4.77 -10.78 -12.81
CA ARG A 111 -6.23 -10.73 -12.66
C ARG A 111 -6.83 -9.40 -13.13
N LEU A 112 -6.15 -8.29 -12.87
CA LEU A 112 -6.62 -6.95 -13.26
C LEU A 112 -6.47 -6.68 -14.74
N SER A 113 -5.41 -7.15 -15.39
CA SER A 113 -5.15 -6.87 -16.81
C SER A 113 -6.32 -7.28 -17.73
N PRO A 114 -6.91 -8.49 -17.63
CA PRO A 114 -8.07 -8.85 -18.41
C PRO A 114 -9.33 -8.01 -18.06
N LEU A 115 -9.51 -7.70 -16.77
CA LEU A 115 -10.63 -6.89 -16.29
C LEU A 115 -10.60 -5.48 -16.87
N LEU A 116 -9.43 -4.83 -16.83
CA LEU A 116 -9.24 -3.47 -17.33
C LEU A 116 -9.40 -3.38 -18.86
N LYS A 117 -9.03 -4.44 -19.59
CA LYS A 117 -9.32 -4.54 -21.03
C LYS A 117 -10.80 -4.64 -21.32
N LYS A 118 -11.57 -5.31 -20.44
CA LYS A 118 -13.03 -5.47 -20.58
C LYS A 118 -13.80 -4.20 -20.19
N TYR A 119 -13.31 -3.46 -19.20
CA TYR A 119 -13.98 -2.29 -18.62
C TYR A 119 -13.06 -1.07 -18.68
N SER A 120 -13.02 -0.42 -19.83
CA SER A 120 -12.13 0.73 -20.11
C SER A 120 -12.37 1.95 -19.23
N ASP A 121 -13.55 2.06 -18.62
CA ASP A 121 -13.94 3.17 -17.77
C ASP A 121 -13.49 2.99 -16.31
N ILE A 122 -12.94 1.80 -15.96
CA ILE A 122 -12.27 1.58 -14.68
C ILE A 122 -10.82 2.10 -14.78
N LYS A 123 -10.45 2.96 -13.85
CA LYS A 123 -9.07 3.41 -13.64
C LYS A 123 -8.54 2.81 -12.35
N VAL A 124 -7.32 2.33 -12.36
CA VAL A 124 -6.67 1.78 -11.16
C VAL A 124 -5.34 2.52 -10.94
N GLU A 125 -5.19 3.06 -9.76
CA GLU A 125 -3.94 3.65 -9.28
C GLU A 125 -3.36 2.71 -8.22
N MET A 126 -2.15 2.20 -8.45
CA MET A 126 -1.46 1.32 -7.52
C MET A 126 -0.23 2.02 -6.97
N SER A 127 -0.24 2.30 -5.68
CA SER A 127 0.93 2.83 -4.96
C SER A 127 1.72 1.68 -4.38
N GLN A 128 2.95 1.51 -4.86
CA GLN A 128 3.83 0.47 -4.37
C GLN A 128 4.44 0.89 -3.03
N GLN A 129 4.05 0.19 -1.98
CA GLN A 129 4.57 0.41 -0.62
C GLN A 129 4.64 -0.95 0.09
N ASN A 130 5.85 -1.34 0.53
CA ASN A 130 6.07 -2.64 1.16
C ASN A 130 5.83 -2.61 2.68
N GLY A 131 5.81 -1.43 3.31
CA GLY A 131 5.51 -1.26 4.73
C GLY A 131 4.03 -1.05 5.02
N PHE A 132 3.70 -1.00 6.29
CA PHE A 132 2.36 -0.60 6.75
C PHE A 132 2.09 0.85 6.40
N VAL A 133 0.93 1.08 5.82
CA VAL A 133 0.42 2.40 5.45
C VAL A 133 -0.99 2.51 5.99
N ASP A 134 -1.31 3.64 6.58
CA ASP A 134 -2.68 3.95 6.91
C ASP A 134 -3.48 4.14 5.61
N ILE A 135 -4.39 3.19 5.36
CA ILE A 135 -5.21 3.15 4.15
C ILE A 135 -6.14 4.36 4.10
N VAL A 136 -6.67 4.77 5.26
CA VAL A 136 -7.64 5.87 5.38
C VAL A 136 -6.93 7.21 5.22
N GLU A 137 -5.82 7.44 5.94
CA GLU A 137 -5.03 8.67 5.84
C GLU A 137 -4.42 8.83 4.44
N GLY A 138 -4.01 7.71 3.81
CA GLY A 138 -3.48 7.68 2.46
C GLY A 138 -4.53 7.83 1.35
N ASN A 139 -5.83 7.89 1.68
CA ASN A 139 -6.95 7.92 0.72
C ASN A 139 -6.91 6.75 -0.27
N PHE A 140 -6.59 5.54 0.21
CA PHE A 140 -6.69 4.31 -0.56
C PHE A 140 -8.03 3.61 -0.30
N ASP A 141 -8.56 2.97 -1.34
CA ASP A 141 -9.78 2.16 -1.22
C ASP A 141 -9.49 0.80 -0.59
N ALA A 142 -8.28 0.25 -0.83
CA ALA A 142 -7.84 -1.00 -0.23
C ALA A 142 -6.31 -1.10 -0.17
N GLY A 143 -5.83 -1.98 0.74
CA GLY A 143 -4.45 -2.44 0.80
C GLY A 143 -4.34 -3.91 0.42
N VAL A 144 -3.27 -4.30 -0.30
CA VAL A 144 -3.00 -5.70 -0.61
C VAL A 144 -1.64 -6.08 -0.02
N ARG A 145 -1.65 -7.04 0.89
CA ARG A 145 -0.49 -7.42 1.71
C ARG A 145 -0.38 -8.93 1.86
N ILE A 146 0.81 -9.35 2.27
CA ILE A 146 1.08 -10.69 2.77
C ILE A 146 1.14 -10.61 4.28
N GLY A 147 0.55 -11.57 5.00
CA GLY A 147 0.55 -11.65 6.45
C GLY A 147 -0.80 -11.35 7.09
N ASP A 148 -0.88 -11.51 8.41
CA ASP A 148 -2.13 -11.47 9.20
C ASP A 148 -2.35 -10.14 9.95
N ASP A 149 -1.49 -9.15 9.74
CA ASP A 149 -1.59 -7.87 10.45
C ASP A 149 -2.77 -7.03 9.93
N ILE A 150 -3.93 -7.24 10.54
CA ILE A 150 -5.16 -6.50 10.23
C ILE A 150 -5.34 -5.41 11.28
N LEU A 151 -5.39 -4.15 10.85
CA LEU A 151 -5.68 -3.04 11.74
C LEU A 151 -7.14 -3.10 12.23
N LYS A 152 -7.35 -2.53 13.41
CA LYS A 152 -8.70 -2.35 13.97
C LYS A 152 -9.56 -1.55 12.97
N ASP A 153 -10.81 -1.95 12.80
CA ASP A 153 -11.75 -1.35 11.84
C ASP A 153 -11.44 -1.63 10.35
N MET A 154 -10.72 -2.72 10.06
CA MET A 154 -10.46 -3.24 8.73
C MET A 154 -11.05 -4.64 8.54
N VAL A 155 -11.34 -4.99 7.29
CA VAL A 155 -11.76 -6.34 6.89
C VAL A 155 -10.70 -6.91 5.97
N ALA A 156 -10.22 -8.12 6.25
CA ALA A 156 -9.38 -8.86 5.36
C ALA A 156 -10.22 -9.80 4.48
N VAL A 157 -9.93 -9.79 3.19
CA VAL A 157 -10.55 -10.69 2.21
C VAL A 157 -9.45 -11.47 1.52
N ARG A 158 -9.49 -12.79 1.61
CA ARG A 158 -8.54 -13.66 0.93
C ARG A 158 -8.67 -13.52 -0.58
N ILE A 159 -7.57 -13.20 -1.26
CA ILE A 159 -7.53 -12.97 -2.71
C ILE A 159 -6.63 -13.95 -3.45
N ALA A 160 -5.79 -14.68 -2.75
CA ALA A 160 -4.93 -15.71 -3.32
C ALA A 160 -4.69 -16.84 -2.29
N PRO A 161 -4.16 -18.01 -2.71
CA PRO A 161 -3.61 -19.01 -1.79
C PRO A 161 -2.51 -18.43 -0.91
N ASP A 162 -2.18 -19.14 0.17
CA ASP A 162 -1.06 -18.77 1.03
C ASP A 162 0.24 -18.73 0.24
N ILE A 163 1.05 -17.73 0.53
CA ILE A 163 2.33 -17.48 -0.14
C ILE A 163 3.43 -18.13 0.69
N ARG A 164 4.04 -19.14 0.14
CA ARG A 164 5.19 -19.80 0.75
C ARG A 164 6.43 -18.95 0.62
N PHE A 165 7.15 -18.78 1.72
CA PHE A 165 8.46 -18.15 1.75
C PHE A 165 9.55 -19.21 1.79
N VAL A 166 10.66 -18.94 1.11
CA VAL A 166 11.81 -19.83 1.03
C VAL A 166 13.11 -19.05 1.20
N VAL A 167 14.13 -19.75 1.68
CA VAL A 167 15.50 -19.25 1.62
C VAL A 167 16.15 -19.75 0.35
N ILE A 168 16.77 -18.85 -0.40
CA ILE A 168 17.52 -19.17 -1.62
C ILE A 168 18.96 -18.68 -1.53
N GLY A 169 19.84 -19.40 -2.21
CA GLY A 169 21.23 -19.01 -2.46
C GLY A 169 21.67 -19.39 -3.86
N SER A 170 22.70 -18.75 -4.41
CA SER A 170 23.29 -19.23 -5.67
C SER A 170 24.17 -20.45 -5.46
N SER A 171 24.28 -21.30 -6.49
CA SER A 171 25.11 -22.51 -6.44
C SER A 171 26.58 -22.18 -6.13
N THR A 172 27.08 -21.06 -6.67
CA THR A 172 28.45 -20.57 -6.43
C THR A 172 28.66 -20.18 -4.97
N TYR A 173 27.77 -19.39 -4.39
CA TYR A 173 27.85 -19.03 -2.99
C TYR A 173 27.81 -20.24 -2.06
N LEU A 174 26.88 -21.18 -2.32
CA LEU A 174 26.74 -22.40 -1.52
C LEU A 174 27.93 -23.35 -1.64
N ALA A 175 28.59 -23.41 -2.80
CA ALA A 175 29.80 -24.18 -2.97
C ALA A 175 30.98 -23.66 -2.13
N GLU A 176 31.06 -22.33 -1.96
CA GLU A 176 32.12 -21.69 -1.17
C GLU A 176 31.83 -21.68 0.34
N ARG A 177 30.58 -21.42 0.73
CA ARG A 177 30.19 -21.18 2.14
C ARG A 177 29.51 -22.38 2.80
N GLY A 178 29.16 -23.39 2.05
CA GLY A 178 28.41 -24.57 2.52
C GLY A 178 26.90 -24.38 2.50
N LEU A 179 26.17 -25.46 2.76
CA LEU A 179 24.72 -25.52 2.80
C LEU A 179 24.24 -25.42 4.25
N PRO A 180 23.45 -24.41 4.65
CA PRO A 180 22.86 -24.40 5.99
C PRO A 180 21.74 -25.46 6.09
N LEU A 181 21.80 -26.29 7.11
CA LEU A 181 20.82 -27.35 7.41
C LEU A 181 19.86 -26.96 8.55
N HIS A 182 20.18 -25.90 9.29
CA HIS A 182 19.38 -25.41 10.40
C HIS A 182 19.44 -23.87 10.44
N PRO A 183 18.35 -23.18 10.82
CA PRO A 183 18.33 -21.70 10.86
C PRO A 183 19.42 -21.07 11.74
N SER A 184 19.92 -21.75 12.79
CA SER A 184 21.03 -21.26 13.59
C SER A 184 22.35 -21.10 12.82
N GLN A 185 22.51 -21.84 11.70
CA GLN A 185 23.72 -21.76 10.89
C GLN A 185 23.76 -20.50 10.00
N LEU A 186 22.63 -19.77 9.86
CA LEU A 186 22.56 -18.51 9.14
C LEU A 186 23.54 -17.44 9.71
N GLU A 187 23.96 -17.58 10.96
CA GLU A 187 25.00 -16.72 11.55
C GLU A 187 26.37 -16.84 10.87
N LYS A 188 26.58 -17.91 10.10
CA LYS A 188 27.82 -18.14 9.34
C LYS A 188 27.71 -17.72 7.87
N HIS A 189 26.54 -17.21 7.48
CA HIS A 189 26.25 -16.81 6.12
C HIS A 189 25.97 -15.31 6.03
N ASP A 190 26.36 -14.73 4.89
CA ASP A 190 25.90 -13.39 4.51
C ASP A 190 24.43 -13.46 4.12
N CYS A 191 23.57 -12.70 4.78
CA CYS A 191 22.14 -12.70 4.53
C CYS A 191 21.68 -11.36 3.95
N ILE A 192 21.00 -11.40 2.82
CA ILE A 192 20.48 -10.21 2.15
C ILE A 192 19.17 -9.84 2.81
N ASN A 193 19.17 -8.71 3.51
CA ASN A 193 18.05 -8.25 4.31
C ASN A 193 17.03 -7.45 3.51
N ILE A 194 15.79 -7.43 3.97
CA ILE A 194 14.76 -6.52 3.48
C ILE A 194 14.29 -5.59 4.58
N ARG A 195 14.07 -4.31 4.22
CA ARG A 195 13.45 -3.31 5.07
C ARG A 195 12.21 -2.80 4.37
N LEU A 196 11.05 -3.14 4.90
CA LEU A 196 9.75 -2.83 4.28
C LEU A 196 9.36 -1.35 4.38
N SER A 197 9.85 -0.66 5.42
CA SER A 197 9.62 0.78 5.63
C SER A 197 10.95 1.49 5.90
N PRO A 198 11.17 2.70 5.39
CA PRO A 198 12.45 3.44 5.56
C PRO A 198 12.91 3.60 7.01
N THR A 199 11.96 3.73 7.93
CA THR A 199 12.22 3.91 9.38
C THR A 199 11.95 2.65 10.19
N GLY A 200 11.46 1.59 9.56
CA GLY A 200 11.13 0.33 10.22
C GLY A 200 12.36 -0.57 10.50
N PRO A 201 12.17 -1.62 11.27
CA PRO A 201 13.20 -2.64 11.49
C PRO A 201 13.48 -3.43 10.21
N LEU A 202 14.54 -4.20 10.20
CA LEU A 202 14.75 -5.27 9.24
C LEU A 202 13.69 -6.34 9.45
N TYR A 203 13.19 -6.91 8.35
CA TYR A 203 12.25 -8.02 8.42
C TYR A 203 12.95 -9.26 8.98
N GLY A 204 12.38 -9.85 10.03
CA GLY A 204 12.88 -11.10 10.60
C GLY A 204 12.53 -12.27 9.68
N TRP A 205 13.46 -13.22 9.52
CA TRP A 205 13.17 -14.43 8.78
C TRP A 205 12.40 -15.40 9.69
N GLU A 206 11.27 -15.86 9.21
CA GLU A 206 10.34 -16.70 9.98
C GLU A 206 10.45 -18.15 9.53
N PHE A 207 10.69 -19.05 10.50
CA PHE A 207 10.86 -20.46 10.26
C PHE A 207 9.92 -21.23 11.18
N VAL A 208 9.19 -22.21 10.65
CA VAL A 208 8.28 -23.04 11.44
C VAL A 208 8.63 -24.53 11.30
N ARG A 209 9.15 -25.07 12.38
CA ARG A 209 9.30 -26.51 12.57
C ARG A 209 9.28 -26.78 14.08
N GLN A 210 8.20 -27.37 14.59
CA GLN A 210 8.03 -27.65 16.04
C GLN A 210 7.98 -26.39 16.95
N GLY A 211 7.54 -25.27 16.43
CA GLY A 211 7.44 -23.97 17.08
C GLY A 211 8.02 -22.85 16.22
N GLU A 212 7.48 -21.67 16.36
CA GLU A 212 7.90 -20.50 15.58
C GLU A 212 9.33 -20.08 15.99
N ILE A 213 10.18 -19.83 15.00
CA ILE A 213 11.52 -19.28 15.18
C ILE A 213 11.63 -18.05 14.28
N VAL A 214 11.71 -16.87 14.88
CA VAL A 214 12.06 -15.63 14.16
C VAL A 214 13.57 -15.41 14.28
N LYS A 215 14.26 -15.40 13.17
CA LYS A 215 15.71 -15.19 13.12
C LYS A 215 16.04 -13.81 12.60
N LYS A 216 16.71 -13.01 13.39
CA LYS A 216 17.40 -11.83 12.90
C LYS A 216 18.71 -12.28 12.28
N VAL A 217 18.90 -11.90 11.03
CA VAL A 217 20.07 -12.25 10.23
C VAL A 217 20.86 -10.98 9.91
N ASP A 218 22.15 -11.14 9.62
CA ASP A 218 23.05 -10.04 9.28
C ASP A 218 23.69 -10.27 7.91
N GLY A 219 24.14 -9.20 7.27
CA GLY A 219 24.83 -9.25 5.98
C GLY A 219 25.01 -7.86 5.37
N GLN A 220 25.77 -7.82 4.31
CA GLN A 220 26.26 -6.58 3.69
C GLN A 220 25.13 -5.75 3.04
N LEU A 221 24.05 -6.40 2.56
CA LEU A 221 23.04 -5.78 1.71
C LEU A 221 21.67 -5.73 2.40
N THR A 222 21.01 -4.58 2.24
CA THR A 222 19.62 -4.38 2.64
C THR A 222 18.87 -3.66 1.52
N PHE A 223 17.73 -4.20 1.12
CA PHE A 223 16.86 -3.64 0.08
C PHE A 223 15.48 -3.32 0.65
N SER A 224 14.70 -2.55 -0.10
CA SER A 224 13.27 -2.30 0.18
C SER A 224 12.33 -3.08 -0.76
N SER A 225 12.89 -3.86 -1.70
CA SER A 225 12.20 -4.65 -2.72
C SER A 225 12.88 -5.99 -2.88
N ILE A 226 12.11 -7.03 -3.23
CA ILE A 226 12.63 -8.39 -3.42
C ILE A 226 13.36 -8.57 -4.76
N TYR A 227 13.03 -7.80 -5.78
CA TYR A 227 13.60 -7.98 -7.12
C TYR A 227 15.11 -7.71 -7.18
N PRO A 228 15.66 -6.62 -6.60
CA PRO A 228 17.12 -6.46 -6.51
C PRO A 228 17.78 -7.51 -5.60
N MET A 229 17.05 -8.07 -4.60
CA MET A 229 17.59 -9.17 -3.79
C MET A 229 17.85 -10.41 -4.65
N LEU A 230 16.95 -10.76 -5.56
CA LEU A 230 17.14 -11.89 -6.51
C LEU A 230 18.40 -11.73 -7.32
N GLN A 231 18.68 -10.52 -7.81
CA GLN A 231 19.92 -10.26 -8.56
C GLN A 231 21.15 -10.40 -7.64
N ALA A 232 21.11 -9.86 -6.43
CA ALA A 232 22.21 -9.98 -5.48
C ALA A 232 22.49 -11.45 -5.10
N VAL A 233 21.45 -12.29 -4.93
CA VAL A 233 21.63 -13.74 -4.73
C VAL A 233 22.31 -14.38 -5.92
N LYS A 234 21.87 -14.06 -7.15
CA LYS A 234 22.47 -14.57 -8.38
C LYS A 234 23.95 -14.23 -8.50
N ASP A 235 24.30 -13.01 -8.08
CA ASP A 235 25.67 -12.52 -8.08
C ASP A 235 26.53 -13.05 -6.92
N GLY A 236 25.96 -13.91 -6.04
CA GLY A 236 26.69 -14.61 -4.98
C GLY A 236 26.89 -13.81 -3.68
N TYR A 237 26.12 -12.75 -3.46
CA TYR A 237 26.26 -11.92 -2.24
C TYR A 237 25.71 -12.57 -0.97
N GLY A 238 25.00 -13.71 -1.07
CA GLY A 238 24.50 -14.39 0.13
C GLY A 238 23.17 -15.08 -0.09
N LEU A 239 22.48 -15.34 1.05
CA LEU A 239 21.18 -15.97 1.10
C LEU A 239 20.08 -14.89 1.19
N ALA A 240 18.91 -15.18 0.64
CA ALA A 240 17.73 -14.32 0.77
C ALA A 240 16.49 -15.12 1.15
N TYR A 241 15.63 -14.53 1.99
CA TYR A 241 14.33 -15.06 2.39
C TYR A 241 13.24 -14.24 1.70
N LEU A 242 12.43 -14.89 0.87
CA LEU A 242 11.47 -14.20 0.00
C LEU A 242 10.35 -15.15 -0.45
N PRO A 243 9.24 -14.63 -1.02
CA PRO A 243 8.19 -15.46 -1.63
C PRO A 243 8.74 -16.39 -2.70
N GLU A 244 8.42 -17.68 -2.60
CA GLU A 244 8.93 -18.73 -3.50
C GLU A 244 8.58 -18.44 -4.96
N SER A 245 7.35 -17.95 -5.23
CA SER A 245 6.90 -17.63 -6.59
C SER A 245 7.82 -16.66 -7.31
N SER A 246 8.41 -15.68 -6.60
CA SER A 246 9.37 -14.74 -7.19
C SER A 246 10.70 -15.39 -7.61
N ALA A 247 11.06 -16.52 -7.00
CA ALA A 247 12.30 -17.23 -7.29
C ALA A 247 12.13 -18.41 -8.26
N LEU A 248 10.90 -18.88 -8.52
CA LEU A 248 10.63 -20.11 -9.27
C LEU A 248 11.34 -20.17 -10.61
N ALA A 249 11.21 -19.13 -11.43
CA ALA A 249 11.86 -19.08 -12.75
C ALA A 249 13.40 -19.19 -12.64
N GLY A 250 13.99 -18.59 -11.62
CA GLY A 250 15.43 -18.66 -11.37
C GLY A 250 15.85 -20.01 -10.79
N ILE A 251 15.01 -20.66 -10.01
CA ILE A 251 15.24 -22.01 -9.48
C ILE A 251 15.19 -23.02 -10.65
N GLU A 252 14.18 -22.95 -11.50
CA GLU A 252 14.05 -23.82 -12.69
C GLU A 252 15.20 -23.60 -13.68
N ALA A 253 15.70 -22.38 -13.81
CA ALA A 253 16.86 -22.05 -14.62
C ALA A 253 18.21 -22.42 -13.98
N GLY A 254 18.22 -22.93 -12.73
CA GLY A 254 19.42 -23.32 -11.99
C GLY A 254 20.24 -22.15 -11.44
N HIS A 255 19.67 -20.94 -11.42
CA HIS A 255 20.32 -19.75 -10.82
C HIS A 255 20.29 -19.74 -9.31
N TYR A 256 19.26 -20.35 -8.73
CA TYR A 256 19.05 -20.43 -7.28
C TYR A 256 18.82 -21.85 -6.82
N CYS A 257 19.34 -22.16 -5.63
CA CYS A 257 19.04 -23.38 -4.89
C CYS A 257 18.23 -23.01 -3.66
N ARG A 258 17.18 -23.79 -3.36
CA ARG A 258 16.49 -23.71 -2.07
C ARG A 258 17.39 -24.26 -0.97
N VAL A 259 17.34 -23.59 0.17
CA VAL A 259 17.96 -24.07 1.40
C VAL A 259 16.95 -24.01 2.54
N LEU A 260 17.12 -24.80 3.58
CA LEU A 260 16.21 -24.85 4.73
C LEU A 260 14.74 -25.16 4.36
N GLU A 261 14.50 -25.99 3.34
CA GLU A 261 13.15 -26.26 2.80
C GLU A 261 12.18 -26.81 3.85
N ASP A 262 12.67 -27.63 4.80
CA ASP A 262 11.88 -28.16 5.92
C ASP A 262 11.42 -27.08 6.92
N TRP A 263 11.87 -25.86 6.78
CA TRP A 263 11.62 -24.72 7.67
C TRP A 263 10.82 -23.62 7.00
N SER A 264 10.33 -23.87 5.80
CA SER A 264 9.57 -22.88 5.02
C SER A 264 8.20 -22.65 5.63
N GLU A 265 7.77 -21.37 5.67
CA GLU A 265 6.47 -20.92 6.13
C GLU A 265 5.62 -20.41 4.98
N ALA A 266 4.29 -20.46 5.16
CA ALA A 266 3.32 -19.89 4.22
C ALA A 266 2.42 -18.88 4.91
N PHE A 267 2.26 -17.72 4.30
CA PHE A 267 1.52 -16.58 4.84
C PHE A 267 0.28 -16.27 4.01
N PRO A 268 -0.82 -15.79 4.62
CA PRO A 268 -2.02 -15.41 3.91
C PRO A 268 -1.78 -14.23 2.95
N ALA A 269 -2.47 -14.27 1.83
CA ALA A 269 -2.44 -13.20 0.82
C ALA A 269 -3.80 -12.50 0.80
N ASP A 270 -3.90 -11.38 1.50
CA ASP A 270 -5.14 -10.70 1.78
C ASP A 270 -5.24 -9.30 1.17
N MET A 271 -6.47 -8.94 0.81
CA MET A 271 -6.87 -7.56 0.54
C MET A 271 -7.51 -6.99 1.80
N ILE A 272 -6.96 -5.90 2.30
CA ILE A 272 -7.42 -5.19 3.49
C ILE A 272 -8.25 -4.00 3.07
N ILE A 273 -9.50 -3.93 3.53
CA ILE A 273 -10.48 -2.92 3.16
C ILE A 273 -10.96 -2.21 4.42
N PRO A 274 -11.00 -0.86 4.45
CA PRO A 274 -11.61 -0.11 5.56
C PRO A 274 -13.09 -0.47 5.72
N ILE A 275 -13.54 -0.62 6.97
CA ILE A 275 -14.96 -0.81 7.26
C ILE A 275 -15.65 0.54 7.03
N THR A 276 -16.30 0.70 5.89
CA THR A 276 -17.17 1.85 5.61
C THR A 276 -18.63 1.45 5.74
N VAL A 277 -19.51 2.42 6.01
CA VAL A 277 -20.97 2.18 6.11
C VAL A 277 -21.55 1.51 4.86
N SER A 278 -20.89 1.65 3.70
CA SER A 278 -21.30 1.01 2.46
C SER A 278 -21.06 -0.51 2.43
N TYR A 279 -20.15 -1.03 3.27
CA TYR A 279 -19.84 -2.47 3.29
C TYR A 279 -20.94 -3.31 3.95
N THR A 280 -21.74 -2.72 4.84
CA THR A 280 -22.87 -3.39 5.49
C THR A 280 -23.96 -3.82 4.51
N HIS A 281 -24.07 -3.18 3.34
CA HIS A 281 -25.04 -3.53 2.30
C HIS A 281 -24.59 -4.71 1.40
N LEU A 282 -23.30 -5.00 1.30
CA LEU A 282 -22.81 -6.12 0.49
C LEU A 282 -23.03 -7.48 1.15
N ARG A 283 -23.03 -7.55 2.50
CA ARG A 283 -23.34 -8.79 3.23
C ARG A 283 -24.81 -9.19 3.22
N ALA A 284 -25.72 -8.27 2.93
CA ALA A 284 -27.17 -8.56 2.93
C ALA A 284 -27.64 -9.34 1.69
N HIS A 285 -26.78 -9.60 0.72
CA HIS A 285 -27.11 -10.33 -0.52
C HIS A 285 -26.44 -11.72 -0.62
N GLU A 286 -25.74 -12.18 0.43
CA GLU A 286 -25.10 -13.52 0.48
C GLU A 286 -25.84 -14.51 1.39
N THR A 287 -27.11 -14.24 1.79
CA THR A 287 -27.98 -15.20 2.51
C THR A 287 -29.14 -15.65 1.65
#